data_539d9bef09461fedf32b2154a55cd93e
#
_entry.id   539d9bef09461fedf32b2154a55cd93e
#
_cell.length_a   1.000
_cell.length_b   1.000
_cell.length_c   1.000
_cell.angle_alpha   90.00
_cell.angle_beta   90.00
_cell.angle_gamma   90.00
#
_symmetry.space_group_name_H-M   'P 1'
#
loop_
_entity.id
_entity.type
_entity.pdbx_description
1 polymer ?
#
loop_
_entity_poly.entity_id
_entity_poly.type
_entity_poly.pdbx_seq_one_letter_code
_entity_poly.pdbx_strand_id
1 'polypeptide(L)'
;TGLIENLDYIESVKLLAERSGVTLPQDGYDDSMQRLKKTVYDINRDTARFFHAYLMSGEGKWALDYLTGRGLTLKTIKHFGLGAAPDSWDSLIKHLKVKGYSESDMITANVVGKSQRGSLYDRFRKRVMFPIINIRGNIIAFSGRAMPGEDKQGGKYVNTADTPVYKKSDNLFGMNFAKNSCGDRVILVEGNMDVISLHQAGFTNVVAPLGTAFTMEQANLLSRYTKEIVLMLDADAAGQKAIKRASELLQNTGLSVRVVVIP
;
A
#
# COMPACT_ATOMS: atom_id res chain seq x y z
N THR A 1 -4.23 -20.90 10.81
CA THR A 1 -5.13 -19.72 10.72
C THR A 1 -4.29 -18.44 10.62
N GLY A 2 -3.38 -18.14 11.57
CA GLY A 2 -2.55 -16.94 11.54
C GLY A 2 -1.63 -16.82 10.33
N LEU A 3 -1.11 -17.93 9.84
CA LEU A 3 -0.26 -17.98 8.65
C LEU A 3 -1.02 -17.69 7.34
N ILE A 4 -2.26 -18.12 7.24
CA ILE A 4 -3.09 -17.97 6.03
C ILE A 4 -3.72 -16.57 5.97
N GLU A 5 -4.11 -16.02 7.13
CA GLU A 5 -4.82 -14.74 7.23
C GLU A 5 -3.88 -13.56 7.56
N ASN A 6 -2.57 -13.81 7.61
CA ASN A 6 -1.53 -12.84 8.01
C ASN A 6 -1.84 -12.14 9.34
N LEU A 7 -2.33 -12.93 10.30
CA LEU A 7 -2.62 -12.48 11.66
C LEU A 7 -1.34 -12.56 12.50
N ASP A 8 -1.14 -11.60 13.39
CA ASP A 8 -0.15 -11.78 14.45
C ASP A 8 -0.60 -12.87 15.44
N TYR A 9 0.30 -13.26 16.35
CA TYR A 9 0.02 -14.34 17.30
C TYR A 9 -1.25 -14.05 18.13
N ILE A 10 -1.40 -12.83 18.62
CA ILE A 10 -2.53 -12.42 19.48
C ILE A 10 -3.83 -12.37 18.68
N GLU A 11 -3.79 -11.82 17.46
CA GLU A 11 -4.94 -11.81 16.56
C GLU A 11 -5.38 -13.24 16.18
N SER A 12 -4.42 -14.15 15.98
CA SER A 12 -4.70 -15.57 15.71
C SER A 12 -5.37 -16.26 16.88
N VAL A 13 -4.88 -16.02 18.11
CA VAL A 13 -5.46 -16.57 19.33
C VAL A 13 -6.88 -16.06 19.53
N LYS A 14 -7.12 -14.75 19.31
CA LYS A 14 -8.47 -14.16 19.42
C LYS A 14 -9.44 -14.74 18.42
N LEU A 15 -9.04 -14.87 17.16
CA LEU A 15 -9.89 -15.48 16.13
C LEU A 15 -10.23 -16.94 16.44
N LEU A 16 -9.26 -17.71 16.94
CA LEU A 16 -9.49 -19.10 17.35
C LEU A 16 -10.42 -19.18 18.58
N ALA A 17 -10.23 -18.31 19.55
CA ALA A 17 -11.08 -18.22 20.73
C ALA A 17 -12.54 -17.87 20.36
N GLU A 18 -12.72 -16.89 19.49
CA GLU A 18 -14.04 -16.51 18.97
C GLU A 18 -14.73 -17.68 18.24
N ARG A 19 -14.00 -18.37 17.36
CA ARG A 19 -14.51 -19.55 16.64
C ARG A 19 -14.81 -20.74 17.55
N SER A 20 -14.12 -20.82 18.70
CA SER A 20 -14.27 -21.91 19.68
C SER A 20 -15.20 -21.55 20.84
N GLY A 21 -15.78 -20.34 20.87
CA GLY A 21 -16.64 -19.86 21.95
C GLY A 21 -15.90 -19.66 23.30
N VAL A 22 -14.57 -19.54 23.28
CA VAL A 22 -13.74 -19.34 24.47
C VAL A 22 -13.57 -17.84 24.74
N THR A 23 -13.92 -17.41 25.94
CA THR A 23 -13.69 -16.02 26.39
C THR A 23 -12.24 -15.86 26.85
N LEU A 24 -11.47 -15.00 26.17
CA LEU A 24 -10.11 -14.66 26.59
C LEU A 24 -10.14 -13.61 27.70
N PRO A 25 -9.16 -13.62 28.64
CA PRO A 25 -8.98 -12.53 29.60
C PRO A 25 -8.75 -11.20 28.85
N GLN A 26 -9.44 -10.14 29.28
CA GLN A 26 -9.24 -8.81 28.74
C GLN A 26 -8.07 -8.12 29.47
N ASP A 27 -6.88 -8.14 28.87
CA ASP A 27 -5.79 -7.26 29.30
C ASP A 27 -6.00 -5.85 28.74
N GLY A 28 -6.17 -4.85 29.59
CA GLY A 28 -6.49 -3.46 29.20
C GLY A 28 -5.47 -2.81 28.24
N TYR A 29 -4.24 -3.31 28.17
CA TYR A 29 -3.21 -2.85 27.22
C TYR A 29 -3.53 -3.23 25.77
N ASP A 30 -4.08 -4.42 25.54
CA ASP A 30 -4.44 -4.91 24.21
C ASP A 30 -5.64 -4.14 23.63
N ASP A 31 -6.54 -3.68 24.47
CA ASP A 31 -7.74 -2.93 24.06
C ASP A 31 -7.40 -1.52 23.52
N SER A 32 -6.40 -0.84 24.12
CA SER A 32 -5.96 0.48 23.67
C SER A 32 -5.26 0.43 22.30
N MET A 33 -4.40 -0.56 22.08
CA MET A 33 -3.72 -0.76 20.80
C MET A 33 -4.68 -1.16 19.68
N GLN A 34 -5.69 -1.99 19.99
CA GLN A 34 -6.72 -2.35 19.01
C GLN A 34 -7.59 -1.16 18.62
N ARG A 35 -8.00 -0.32 19.59
CA ARG A 35 -8.72 0.93 19.31
C ARG A 35 -7.89 1.85 18.43
N LEU A 36 -6.59 2.00 18.73
CA LEU A 36 -5.67 2.80 17.92
C LEU A 36 -5.58 2.26 16.48
N LYS A 37 -5.34 0.97 16.30
CA LYS A 37 -5.32 0.33 14.97
C LYS A 37 -6.64 0.57 14.23
N LYS A 38 -7.78 0.38 14.88
CA LYS A 38 -9.10 0.64 14.28
C LYS A 38 -9.24 2.09 13.83
N THR A 39 -8.87 3.04 14.69
CA THR A 39 -8.91 4.47 14.35
C THR A 39 -8.04 4.78 13.13
N VAL A 40 -6.82 4.22 13.05
CA VAL A 40 -5.94 4.40 11.89
C VAL A 40 -6.54 3.80 10.61
N TYR A 41 -7.17 2.62 10.67
CA TYR A 41 -7.89 2.06 9.53
C TYR A 41 -9.06 2.96 9.08
N ASP A 42 -9.82 3.51 10.02
CA ASP A 42 -10.95 4.40 9.71
C ASP A 42 -10.45 5.70 9.06
N ILE A 43 -9.36 6.31 9.58
CA ILE A 43 -8.72 7.49 8.97
C ILE A 43 -8.23 7.18 7.56
N ASN A 44 -7.54 6.06 7.35
CA ASN A 44 -7.04 5.68 6.03
C ASN A 44 -8.17 5.47 5.03
N ARG A 45 -9.27 4.82 5.44
CA ARG A 45 -10.46 4.63 4.60
C ARG A 45 -11.09 5.97 4.20
N ASP A 46 -11.24 6.89 5.15
CA ASP A 46 -11.84 8.19 4.89
C ASP A 46 -10.91 9.09 4.06
N THR A 47 -9.60 9.00 4.27
CA THR A 47 -8.58 9.65 3.44
C THR A 47 -8.62 9.14 1.99
N ALA A 48 -8.74 7.83 1.79
CA ALA A 48 -8.84 7.26 0.44
C ALA A 48 -10.11 7.72 -0.28
N ARG A 49 -11.25 7.78 0.43
CA ARG A 49 -12.51 8.31 -0.10
C ARG A 49 -12.38 9.78 -0.49
N PHE A 50 -11.73 10.58 0.34
CA PHE A 50 -11.46 11.99 0.06
C PHE A 50 -10.62 12.16 -1.21
N PHE A 51 -9.50 11.44 -1.34
CA PHE A 51 -8.64 11.51 -2.52
C PHE A 51 -9.33 10.98 -3.77
N HIS A 52 -10.13 9.92 -3.66
CA HIS A 52 -10.88 9.39 -4.80
C HIS A 52 -11.98 10.37 -5.25
N ALA A 53 -12.72 10.95 -4.32
CA ALA A 53 -13.73 11.95 -4.64
C ALA A 53 -13.11 13.19 -5.32
N TYR A 54 -11.96 13.66 -4.82
CA TYR A 54 -11.24 14.76 -5.45
C TYR A 54 -10.77 14.41 -6.87
N LEU A 55 -10.21 13.21 -7.08
CA LEU A 55 -9.81 12.73 -8.42
C LEU A 55 -10.98 12.75 -9.41
N MET A 56 -12.20 12.41 -8.95
CA MET A 56 -13.40 12.35 -9.80
C MET A 56 -14.10 13.70 -9.94
N SER A 57 -13.64 14.74 -9.24
CA SER A 57 -14.15 16.10 -9.37
C SER A 57 -13.52 16.85 -10.55
N GLY A 58 -14.10 18.00 -10.91
CA GLY A 58 -13.51 18.89 -11.92
C GLY A 58 -12.12 19.42 -11.53
N GLU A 59 -11.88 19.63 -10.22
CA GLU A 59 -10.59 20.10 -9.69
C GLU A 59 -9.49 19.02 -9.79
N GLY A 60 -9.85 17.74 -9.72
CA GLY A 60 -8.94 16.60 -9.83
C GLY A 60 -8.62 16.19 -11.28
N LYS A 61 -9.20 16.88 -12.28
CA LYS A 61 -9.07 16.53 -13.71
C LYS A 61 -7.61 16.35 -14.15
N TRP A 62 -6.69 17.17 -13.66
CA TRP A 62 -5.26 17.07 -13.98
C TRP A 62 -4.67 15.68 -13.67
N ALA A 63 -5.06 15.08 -12.55
CA ALA A 63 -4.61 13.75 -12.14
C ALA A 63 -5.33 12.65 -12.93
N LEU A 64 -6.61 12.85 -13.22
CA LEU A 64 -7.39 11.92 -14.04
C LEU A 64 -6.85 11.88 -15.47
N ASP A 65 -6.57 13.04 -16.08
CA ASP A 65 -5.97 13.16 -17.42
C ASP A 65 -4.59 12.48 -17.45
N TYR A 66 -3.80 12.64 -16.39
CA TYR A 66 -2.51 11.94 -16.28
C TYR A 66 -2.69 10.42 -16.29
N LEU A 67 -3.60 9.88 -15.47
CA LEU A 67 -3.84 8.43 -15.37
C LEU A 67 -4.37 7.86 -16.68
N THR A 68 -5.32 8.54 -17.31
CA THR A 68 -5.88 8.11 -18.60
C THR A 68 -4.86 8.27 -19.74
N GLY A 69 -4.05 9.33 -19.72
CA GLY A 69 -2.91 9.52 -20.63
C GLY A 69 -1.83 8.43 -20.50
N ARG A 70 -1.75 7.77 -19.32
CA ARG A 70 -0.94 6.57 -19.11
C ARG A 70 -1.64 5.26 -19.53
N GLY A 71 -2.80 5.36 -20.18
CA GLY A 71 -3.54 4.22 -20.70
C GLY A 71 -4.48 3.54 -19.72
N LEU A 72 -4.66 4.08 -18.49
CA LEU A 72 -5.55 3.47 -17.51
C LEU A 72 -7.02 3.78 -17.82
N THR A 73 -7.86 2.76 -17.77
CA THR A 73 -9.31 2.91 -17.88
C THR A 73 -9.94 3.40 -16.57
N LEU A 74 -11.09 4.05 -16.65
CA LEU A 74 -11.86 4.43 -15.46
C LEU A 74 -12.23 3.22 -14.59
N LYS A 75 -12.46 2.06 -15.20
CA LYS A 75 -12.71 0.81 -14.48
C LYS A 75 -11.51 0.43 -13.61
N THR A 76 -10.30 0.49 -14.17
CA THR A 76 -9.05 0.19 -13.46
C THR A 76 -8.77 1.21 -12.35
N ILE A 77 -8.96 2.50 -12.63
CA ILE A 77 -8.80 3.59 -11.65
C ILE A 77 -9.72 3.37 -10.44
N LYS A 78 -10.99 3.02 -10.67
CA LYS A 78 -11.95 2.69 -9.61
C LYS A 78 -11.61 1.40 -8.88
N HIS A 79 -11.20 0.36 -9.62
CA HIS A 79 -10.85 -0.95 -9.04
C HIS A 79 -9.70 -0.85 -8.04
N PHE A 80 -8.66 -0.08 -8.37
CA PHE A 80 -7.52 0.16 -7.47
C PHE A 80 -7.78 1.27 -6.45
N GLY A 81 -8.93 1.96 -6.50
CA GLY A 81 -9.27 3.07 -5.59
C GLY A 81 -8.32 4.25 -5.73
N LEU A 82 -7.78 4.50 -6.94
CA LEU A 82 -6.84 5.60 -7.15
C LEU A 82 -7.48 6.93 -6.82
N GLY A 83 -6.67 7.89 -6.37
CA GLY A 83 -7.10 9.20 -5.96
C GLY A 83 -6.14 10.31 -6.40
N ALA A 84 -6.45 11.53 -5.97
CA ALA A 84 -5.56 12.67 -6.09
C ALA A 84 -5.59 13.51 -4.80
N ALA A 85 -4.44 13.99 -4.39
CA ALA A 85 -4.32 14.93 -3.29
C ALA A 85 -4.39 16.36 -3.84
N PRO A 86 -5.25 17.23 -3.29
CA PRO A 86 -5.31 18.64 -3.67
C PRO A 86 -3.97 19.35 -3.48
N ASP A 87 -3.77 20.46 -4.18
CA ASP A 87 -2.66 21.38 -3.91
C ASP A 87 -3.03 22.31 -2.74
N SER A 88 -3.12 21.72 -1.57
CA SER A 88 -3.53 22.40 -0.33
C SER A 88 -2.73 21.89 0.86
N TRP A 89 -2.52 22.77 1.84
CA TRP A 89 -1.79 22.45 3.06
C TRP A 89 -2.65 21.84 4.16
N ASP A 90 -3.99 21.96 4.08
CA ASP A 90 -4.90 21.63 5.18
C ASP A 90 -6.29 21.09 4.75
N SER A 91 -6.50 20.82 3.47
CA SER A 91 -7.81 20.35 2.98
C SER A 91 -8.20 18.99 3.54
N LEU A 92 -7.25 18.06 3.62
CA LEU A 92 -7.48 16.75 4.25
C LEU A 92 -7.65 16.89 5.76
N ILE A 93 -6.85 17.73 6.42
CA ILE A 93 -6.99 18.02 7.85
C ILE A 93 -8.40 18.51 8.17
N LYS A 94 -8.89 19.49 7.43
CA LYS A 94 -10.26 20.02 7.60
C LYS A 94 -11.30 18.93 7.42
N HIS A 95 -11.17 18.12 6.37
CA HIS A 95 -12.07 17.00 6.11
C HIS A 95 -12.10 15.98 7.27
N LEU A 96 -10.94 15.60 7.78
CA LEU A 96 -10.85 14.61 8.85
C LEU A 96 -11.30 15.19 10.21
N LYS A 97 -11.06 16.48 10.49
CA LYS A 97 -11.57 17.16 11.69
C LYS A 97 -13.11 17.20 11.72
N VAL A 98 -13.75 17.44 10.59
CA VAL A 98 -15.23 17.38 10.49
C VAL A 98 -15.77 15.98 10.81
N LYS A 99 -14.99 14.93 10.56
CA LYS A 99 -15.32 13.54 10.93
C LYS A 99 -15.02 13.19 12.39
N GLY A 100 -14.46 14.12 13.17
CA GLY A 100 -14.20 13.95 14.59
C GLY A 100 -12.85 13.30 14.92
N TYR A 101 -11.94 13.12 13.96
CA TYR A 101 -10.61 12.59 14.24
C TYR A 101 -9.72 13.61 14.94
N SER A 102 -8.97 13.15 15.95
CA SER A 102 -8.01 13.99 16.67
C SER A 102 -6.75 14.25 15.83
N GLU A 103 -6.04 15.34 16.16
CA GLU A 103 -4.74 15.67 15.52
C GLU A 103 -3.70 14.56 15.75
N SER A 104 -3.69 13.98 16.94
CA SER A 104 -2.80 12.86 17.30
C SER A 104 -3.06 11.64 16.43
N ASP A 105 -4.34 11.29 16.20
CA ASP A 105 -4.70 10.12 15.39
C ASP A 105 -4.33 10.31 13.92
N MET A 106 -4.54 11.52 13.38
CA MET A 106 -4.16 11.86 12.00
C MET A 106 -2.65 11.80 11.78
N ILE A 107 -1.85 12.24 12.78
CA ILE A 107 -0.38 12.13 12.76
C ILE A 107 0.03 10.67 12.87
N THR A 108 -0.60 9.89 13.74
CA THR A 108 -0.33 8.46 13.90
C THR A 108 -0.64 7.66 12.63
N ALA A 109 -1.71 8.02 11.91
CA ALA A 109 -2.02 7.46 10.60
C ALA A 109 -1.04 7.92 9.49
N ASN A 110 -0.16 8.88 9.80
CA ASN A 110 0.84 9.43 8.89
C ASN A 110 0.26 10.03 7.59
N VAL A 111 -0.96 10.54 7.65
CA VAL A 111 -1.60 11.30 6.55
C VAL A 111 -1.45 12.81 6.75
N VAL A 112 -1.15 13.22 7.99
CA VAL A 112 -0.87 14.59 8.41
C VAL A 112 0.52 14.65 9.04
N GLY A 113 1.25 15.70 8.73
CA GLY A 113 2.54 16.02 9.34
C GLY A 113 2.44 17.18 10.32
N LYS A 114 3.45 17.32 11.19
CA LYS A 114 3.62 18.46 12.10
C LYS A 114 4.94 19.15 11.80
N SER A 115 4.91 20.45 11.56
CA SER A 115 6.10 21.26 11.31
C SER A 115 6.92 21.49 12.59
N GLN A 116 8.15 21.93 12.46
CA GLN A 116 8.98 22.33 13.61
C GLN A 116 8.33 23.44 14.48
N ARG A 117 7.49 24.28 13.87
CA ARG A 117 6.74 25.34 14.56
C ARG A 117 5.41 24.85 15.16
N GLY A 118 5.13 23.54 15.09
CA GLY A 118 3.92 22.94 15.66
C GLY A 118 2.70 22.95 14.74
N SER A 119 2.74 23.62 13.60
CA SER A 119 1.61 23.67 12.66
C SER A 119 1.42 22.33 11.95
N LEU A 120 0.16 21.91 11.79
CA LEU A 120 -0.20 20.72 11.02
C LEU A 120 -0.21 21.03 9.53
N TYR A 121 0.08 20.02 8.73
CA TYR A 121 0.00 20.11 7.27
C TYR A 121 -0.39 18.77 6.64
N ASP A 122 -1.10 18.81 5.53
CA ASP A 122 -1.40 17.64 4.69
C ASP A 122 -0.10 17.07 4.14
N ARG A 123 0.19 15.80 4.44
CA ARG A 123 1.43 15.15 4.03
C ARG A 123 1.53 14.93 2.53
N PHE A 124 0.40 14.68 1.90
CA PHE A 124 0.29 14.50 0.46
C PHE A 124 -0.37 15.74 -0.16
N ARG A 125 0.33 16.39 -1.09
CA ARG A 125 -0.15 17.58 -1.80
C ARG A 125 0.21 17.48 -3.26
N LYS A 126 -0.74 17.83 -4.15
CA LYS A 126 -0.57 17.82 -5.61
C LYS A 126 0.06 16.53 -6.13
N ARG A 127 -0.52 15.38 -5.73
CA ARG A 127 -0.02 14.04 -6.08
C ARG A 127 -1.15 13.13 -6.53
N VAL A 128 -0.84 12.26 -7.48
CA VAL A 128 -1.68 11.10 -7.77
C VAL A 128 -1.48 10.09 -6.64
N MET A 129 -2.60 9.60 -6.08
CA MET A 129 -2.60 8.79 -4.86
C MET A 129 -2.92 7.33 -5.16
N PHE A 130 -2.10 6.45 -4.63
CA PHE A 130 -2.22 5.00 -4.69
C PHE A 130 -2.46 4.47 -3.28
N PRO A 131 -3.67 4.02 -2.93
CA PRO A 131 -3.91 3.39 -1.65
C PRO A 131 -3.19 2.03 -1.60
N ILE A 132 -2.52 1.76 -0.48
CA ILE A 132 -1.90 0.48 -0.20
C ILE A 132 -2.89 -0.32 0.63
N ILE A 133 -3.28 -1.47 0.10
CA ILE A 133 -4.33 -2.32 0.67
C ILE A 133 -3.68 -3.63 1.11
N ASN A 134 -3.90 -4.01 2.38
CA ASN A 134 -3.39 -5.29 2.88
C ASN A 134 -4.21 -6.48 2.36
N ILE A 135 -3.74 -7.69 2.59
CA ILE A 135 -4.40 -8.92 2.13
C ILE A 135 -5.84 -9.11 2.65
N ARG A 136 -6.23 -8.39 3.72
CA ARG A 136 -7.60 -8.40 4.28
C ARG A 136 -8.52 -7.38 3.62
N GLY A 137 -8.01 -6.54 2.71
CA GLY A 137 -8.78 -5.48 2.05
C GLY A 137 -8.83 -4.15 2.81
N ASN A 138 -8.08 -4.00 3.90
CA ASN A 138 -8.00 -2.74 4.62
C ASN A 138 -6.96 -1.81 3.98
N ILE A 139 -7.27 -0.54 3.86
CA ILE A 139 -6.32 0.49 3.43
C ILE A 139 -5.39 0.79 4.62
N ILE A 140 -4.09 0.56 4.43
CA ILE A 140 -3.08 0.64 5.48
C ILE A 140 -2.11 1.80 5.31
N ALA A 141 -1.96 2.30 4.09
CA ALA A 141 -1.01 3.36 3.73
C ALA A 141 -1.34 3.98 2.38
N PHE A 142 -0.53 4.96 1.97
CA PHE A 142 -0.60 5.62 0.67
C PHE A 142 0.78 5.80 0.06
N SER A 143 0.82 5.74 -1.27
CA SER A 143 1.92 6.18 -2.10
C SER A 143 1.44 7.35 -2.95
N GLY A 144 2.11 8.49 -2.91
CA GLY A 144 1.75 9.69 -3.65
C GLY A 144 2.80 10.03 -4.72
N ARG A 145 2.43 10.00 -5.99
CA ARG A 145 3.31 10.33 -7.11
C ARG A 145 3.15 11.78 -7.52
N ALA A 146 4.26 12.54 -7.58
CA ALA A 146 4.29 13.86 -8.18
C ALA A 146 4.06 13.81 -9.70
N MET A 147 3.51 14.87 -10.27
CA MET A 147 3.43 15.04 -11.71
C MET A 147 4.83 15.19 -12.32
N PRO A 148 5.03 14.77 -13.58
CA PRO A 148 6.29 15.01 -14.27
C PRO A 148 6.70 16.48 -14.21
N GLY A 149 7.94 16.75 -13.78
CA GLY A 149 8.47 18.11 -13.62
C GLY A 149 8.13 18.82 -12.30
N GLU A 150 7.27 18.23 -11.45
CA GLU A 150 6.88 18.80 -10.14
C GLU A 150 7.50 18.05 -8.94
N ASP A 151 8.45 17.18 -9.17
CA ASP A 151 9.13 16.33 -8.18
C ASP A 151 10.17 17.08 -7.33
N LYS A 152 10.36 18.38 -7.55
CA LYS A 152 11.34 19.21 -6.83
C LYS A 152 11.10 19.30 -5.31
N GLN A 153 9.86 19.07 -4.84
CA GLN A 153 9.52 19.08 -3.42
C GLN A 153 9.18 17.66 -2.92
N GLY A 154 10.17 16.92 -2.46
CA GLY A 154 9.97 15.63 -1.80
C GLY A 154 10.10 14.40 -2.69
N GLY A 155 10.62 14.53 -3.92
CA GLY A 155 10.88 13.44 -4.84
C GLY A 155 9.66 12.92 -5.62
N LYS A 156 9.92 12.04 -6.59
CA LYS A 156 8.93 11.45 -7.50
C LYS A 156 7.79 10.73 -6.75
N TYR A 157 8.11 10.00 -5.68
CA TYR A 157 7.16 9.34 -4.81
C TYR A 157 7.36 9.74 -3.35
N VAL A 158 6.26 10.01 -2.67
CA VAL A 158 6.19 10.12 -1.20
C VAL A 158 5.32 8.98 -0.70
N ASN A 159 5.84 8.19 0.24
CA ASN A 159 5.14 7.07 0.83
C ASN A 159 4.81 7.36 2.30
N THR A 160 3.72 6.78 2.80
CA THR A 160 3.45 6.70 4.24
C THR A 160 4.65 6.04 4.94
N ALA A 161 5.09 6.59 6.06
CA ALA A 161 6.05 5.93 6.96
C ALA A 161 5.34 4.78 7.73
N ASP A 162 6.11 3.99 8.47
CA ASP A 162 5.55 2.92 9.29
C ASP A 162 4.56 3.47 10.32
N THR A 163 3.45 2.75 10.50
CA THR A 163 2.35 3.09 11.41
C THR A 163 1.95 1.84 12.21
N PRO A 164 1.05 1.95 13.20
CA PRO A 164 0.54 0.78 13.92
C PRO A 164 -0.10 -0.31 13.04
N VAL A 165 -0.49 0.05 11.79
CA VAL A 165 -1.16 -0.87 10.85
C VAL A 165 -0.34 -1.15 9.58
N TYR A 166 0.81 -0.53 9.43
CA TYR A 166 1.63 -0.61 8.21
C TYR A 166 3.11 -0.66 8.51
N LYS A 167 3.77 -1.67 7.96
CA LYS A 167 5.23 -1.73 7.82
C LYS A 167 5.55 -1.96 6.34
N LYS A 168 6.41 -1.10 5.80
CA LYS A 168 6.76 -1.14 4.39
C LYS A 168 7.44 -2.45 4.00
N SER A 169 8.28 -2.99 4.87
CA SER A 169 8.99 -4.25 4.68
C SER A 169 8.07 -5.47 4.56
N ASP A 170 6.87 -5.42 5.14
CA ASP A 170 6.01 -6.60 5.30
C ASP A 170 4.88 -6.66 4.27
N ASN A 171 4.75 -5.61 3.44
CA ASN A 171 3.64 -5.46 2.52
C ASN A 171 4.11 -5.32 1.06
N LEU A 172 3.25 -5.73 0.13
CA LEU A 172 3.44 -5.59 -1.31
C LEU A 172 2.23 -4.88 -1.92
N PHE A 173 2.46 -3.96 -2.86
CA PHE A 173 1.39 -3.35 -3.63
C PHE A 173 0.73 -4.40 -4.54
N GLY A 174 -0.59 -4.40 -4.58
CA GLY A 174 -1.37 -5.33 -5.40
C GLY A 174 -1.61 -6.71 -4.79
N MET A 175 -0.98 -7.05 -3.63
CA MET A 175 -1.09 -8.38 -3.03
C MET A 175 -2.53 -8.74 -2.62
N ASN A 176 -3.34 -7.77 -2.22
CA ASN A 176 -4.76 -7.95 -1.91
C ASN A 176 -5.56 -8.49 -3.09
N PHE A 177 -5.19 -8.10 -4.32
CA PHE A 177 -5.80 -8.59 -5.56
C PHE A 177 -5.14 -9.89 -6.02
N ALA A 178 -3.81 -9.94 -5.96
CA ALA A 178 -3.03 -11.06 -6.49
C ALA A 178 -3.21 -12.37 -5.70
N LYS A 179 -3.47 -12.32 -4.39
CA LYS A 179 -3.51 -13.49 -3.50
C LYS A 179 -4.36 -14.67 -4.00
N ASN A 180 -5.44 -14.40 -4.74
CA ASN A 180 -6.33 -15.45 -5.28
C ASN A 180 -5.90 -15.95 -6.67
N SER A 181 -4.90 -15.29 -7.29
CA SER A 181 -4.40 -15.60 -8.63
C SER A 181 -2.94 -16.04 -8.63
N CYS A 182 -2.31 -16.13 -7.46
CA CYS A 182 -0.89 -16.49 -7.33
C CYS A 182 -0.57 -17.92 -7.69
N GLY A 183 -1.49 -18.88 -7.40
CA GLY A 183 -1.42 -20.31 -7.74
C GLY A 183 -0.02 -20.86 -8.00
N ASP A 184 0.32 -20.98 -9.29
CA ASP A 184 1.63 -21.50 -9.70
C ASP A 184 2.75 -20.47 -9.61
N ARG A 185 2.46 -19.18 -9.87
CA ARG A 185 3.47 -18.12 -9.94
C ARG A 185 2.95 -16.73 -9.61
N VAL A 186 3.87 -15.88 -9.11
CA VAL A 186 3.68 -14.44 -8.92
C VAL A 186 4.68 -13.68 -9.79
N ILE A 187 4.25 -12.56 -10.36
CA ILE A 187 5.12 -11.64 -11.10
C ILE A 187 5.46 -10.48 -10.16
N LEU A 188 6.75 -10.27 -9.90
CA LEU A 188 7.27 -9.15 -9.12
C LEU A 188 7.82 -8.10 -10.07
N VAL A 189 7.23 -6.90 -10.02
CA VAL A 189 7.60 -5.72 -10.82
C VAL A 189 8.13 -4.59 -9.93
N GLU A 190 8.60 -3.48 -10.53
CA GLU A 190 9.27 -2.40 -9.77
C GLU A 190 8.29 -1.47 -9.04
N GLY A 191 7.15 -1.15 -9.66
CA GLY A 191 6.32 -0.08 -9.16
C GLY A 191 4.82 -0.28 -9.27
N ASN A 192 4.10 0.63 -8.61
CA ASN A 192 2.65 0.60 -8.52
C ASN A 192 1.97 0.68 -9.90
N MET A 193 2.52 1.51 -10.82
CA MET A 193 1.97 1.67 -12.17
C MET A 193 2.09 0.39 -12.98
N ASP A 194 3.20 -0.34 -12.84
CA ASP A 194 3.44 -1.59 -13.57
C ASP A 194 2.44 -2.66 -13.12
N VAL A 195 2.22 -2.77 -11.79
CA VAL A 195 1.18 -3.65 -11.24
C VAL A 195 -0.19 -3.30 -11.85
N ILE A 196 -0.58 -2.03 -11.82
CA ILE A 196 -1.90 -1.60 -12.30
C ILE A 196 -2.06 -1.86 -13.80
N SER A 197 -1.03 -1.56 -14.60
CA SER A 197 -1.04 -1.78 -16.05
C SER A 197 -1.15 -3.26 -16.41
N LEU A 198 -0.40 -4.12 -15.73
CA LEU A 198 -0.45 -5.56 -15.96
C LEU A 198 -1.77 -6.17 -15.47
N HIS A 199 -2.32 -5.72 -14.34
CA HIS A 199 -3.65 -6.13 -13.90
C HIS A 199 -4.73 -5.73 -14.94
N GLN A 200 -4.63 -4.52 -15.50
CA GLN A 200 -5.54 -4.08 -16.57
C GLN A 200 -5.42 -4.96 -17.82
N ALA A 201 -4.22 -5.45 -18.13
CA ALA A 201 -3.96 -6.37 -19.23
C ALA A 201 -4.38 -7.83 -18.93
N GLY A 202 -4.89 -8.12 -17.73
CA GLY A 202 -5.39 -9.44 -17.33
C GLY A 202 -4.41 -10.28 -16.51
N PHE A 203 -3.20 -9.79 -16.25
CA PHE A 203 -2.23 -10.45 -15.36
C PHE A 203 -2.51 -10.07 -13.90
N THR A 204 -3.38 -10.81 -13.23
CA THR A 204 -3.86 -10.47 -11.88
C THR A 204 -2.97 -11.00 -10.75
N ASN A 205 -1.91 -11.73 -11.06
CA ASN A 205 -0.91 -12.26 -10.14
C ASN A 205 0.36 -11.40 -10.05
N VAL A 206 0.23 -10.07 -10.21
CA VAL A 206 1.36 -9.12 -10.21
C VAL A 206 1.39 -8.31 -8.92
N VAL A 207 2.58 -8.15 -8.36
CA VAL A 207 2.84 -7.37 -7.15
C VAL A 207 4.11 -6.53 -7.28
N ALA A 208 4.25 -5.50 -6.43
CA ALA A 208 5.49 -4.71 -6.37
C ALA A 208 5.87 -4.36 -4.92
N PRO A 209 7.17 -4.16 -4.64
CA PRO A 209 7.64 -3.55 -3.39
C PRO A 209 7.14 -2.09 -3.27
N LEU A 210 7.21 -1.53 -2.09
CA LEU A 210 6.64 -0.22 -1.77
C LEU A 210 7.72 0.88 -1.71
N GLY A 211 8.47 1.05 -2.81
CA GLY A 211 9.53 2.08 -2.90
C GLY A 211 10.74 1.77 -2.02
N THR A 212 11.01 0.50 -1.78
CA THR A 212 12.20 -0.05 -1.13
C THR A 212 12.65 -1.29 -1.91
N ALA A 213 13.89 -1.74 -1.67
CA ALA A 213 14.31 -3.04 -2.17
C ALA A 213 13.40 -4.14 -1.60
N PHE A 214 13.24 -5.22 -2.36
CA PHE A 214 12.52 -6.42 -1.94
C PHE A 214 13.14 -7.01 -0.67
N THR A 215 12.32 -7.44 0.28
CA THR A 215 12.72 -7.87 1.63
C THR A 215 12.47 -9.35 1.86
N MET A 216 13.08 -9.91 2.93
CA MET A 216 12.84 -11.30 3.35
C MET A 216 11.40 -11.50 3.83
N GLU A 217 10.82 -10.52 4.51
CA GLU A 217 9.44 -10.55 4.98
C GLU A 217 8.46 -10.63 3.81
N GLN A 218 8.71 -9.86 2.74
CA GLN A 218 7.93 -9.92 1.51
C GLN A 218 8.12 -11.27 0.79
N ALA A 219 9.33 -11.82 0.77
CA ALA A 219 9.59 -13.16 0.23
C ALA A 219 8.82 -14.24 1.03
N ASN A 220 8.87 -14.16 2.35
CA ASN A 220 8.11 -15.05 3.24
C ASN A 220 6.59 -14.88 3.10
N LEU A 221 6.12 -13.68 2.80
CA LEU A 221 4.72 -13.46 2.46
C LEU A 221 4.35 -14.21 1.18
N LEU A 222 5.13 -14.04 0.12
CA LEU A 222 4.85 -14.67 -1.19
C LEU A 222 4.95 -16.20 -1.14
N SER A 223 5.88 -16.78 -0.37
CA SER A 223 6.05 -18.24 -0.25
C SER A 223 4.79 -18.97 0.28
N ARG A 224 3.86 -18.25 0.90
CA ARG A 224 2.58 -18.79 1.37
C ARG A 224 1.53 -18.90 0.24
N TYR A 225 1.75 -18.22 -0.89
CA TYR A 225 0.77 -18.09 -1.96
C TYR A 225 1.23 -18.68 -3.28
N THR A 226 2.54 -18.90 -3.48
CA THR A 226 3.10 -19.41 -4.73
C THR A 226 4.33 -20.26 -4.49
N LYS A 227 4.74 -20.98 -5.53
CA LYS A 227 6.02 -21.75 -5.56
C LYS A 227 7.05 -21.11 -6.49
N GLU A 228 6.64 -20.19 -7.37
CA GLU A 228 7.52 -19.54 -8.33
C GLU A 228 7.34 -18.02 -8.32
N ILE A 229 8.44 -17.28 -8.35
CA ILE A 229 8.45 -15.83 -8.55
C ILE A 229 9.10 -15.53 -9.90
N VAL A 230 8.40 -14.74 -10.72
CA VAL A 230 8.90 -14.19 -11.97
C VAL A 230 9.35 -12.75 -11.70
N LEU A 231 10.65 -12.49 -11.69
CA LEU A 231 11.21 -11.14 -11.59
C LEU A 231 11.12 -10.46 -12.95
N MET A 232 10.30 -9.43 -13.06
CA MET A 232 10.14 -8.61 -14.26
C MET A 232 10.48 -7.17 -13.90
N LEU A 233 11.77 -6.85 -13.90
CA LEU A 233 12.34 -5.58 -13.52
C LEU A 233 13.02 -4.94 -14.73
N ASP A 234 13.22 -3.62 -14.66
CA ASP A 234 13.83 -2.87 -15.77
C ASP A 234 15.22 -3.40 -16.12
N ALA A 235 15.61 -3.32 -17.41
CA ALA A 235 16.89 -3.83 -17.89
C ALA A 235 18.09 -2.95 -17.51
N ASP A 236 17.87 -1.81 -16.83
CA ASP A 236 18.90 -0.89 -16.41
C ASP A 236 19.81 -1.45 -15.28
N ALA A 237 20.88 -0.73 -14.95
CA ALA A 237 21.81 -1.15 -13.92
C ALA A 237 21.19 -1.25 -12.51
N ALA A 238 20.12 -0.51 -12.23
CA ALA A 238 19.41 -0.56 -10.95
C ALA A 238 18.54 -1.81 -10.88
N GLY A 239 17.79 -2.13 -11.95
CA GLY A 239 16.98 -3.33 -12.05
C GLY A 239 17.82 -4.61 -12.00
N GLN A 240 18.99 -4.65 -12.67
CA GLN A 240 19.92 -5.78 -12.58
C GLN A 240 20.42 -6.03 -11.15
N LYS A 241 20.75 -4.96 -10.40
CA LYS A 241 21.12 -5.09 -8.98
C LYS A 241 19.94 -5.57 -8.13
N ALA A 242 18.72 -5.10 -8.44
CA ALA A 242 17.51 -5.53 -7.76
C ALA A 242 17.22 -7.01 -8.03
N ILE A 243 17.37 -7.49 -9.28
CA ILE A 243 17.24 -8.90 -9.65
C ILE A 243 18.21 -9.76 -8.85
N LYS A 244 19.51 -9.40 -8.84
CA LYS A 244 20.53 -10.14 -8.10
C LYS A 244 20.17 -10.24 -6.62
N ARG A 245 19.85 -9.11 -5.97
CA ARG A 245 19.49 -9.07 -4.56
C ARG A 245 18.23 -9.88 -4.25
N ALA A 246 17.18 -9.75 -5.06
CA ALA A 246 15.95 -10.51 -4.90
C ALA A 246 16.20 -12.02 -5.06
N SER A 247 17.01 -12.42 -6.06
CA SER A 247 17.38 -13.84 -6.27
C SER A 247 18.12 -14.41 -5.07
N GLU A 248 19.08 -13.68 -4.51
CA GLU A 248 19.83 -14.10 -3.30
C GLU A 248 18.90 -14.29 -2.09
N LEU A 249 17.94 -13.36 -1.88
CA LEU A 249 16.96 -13.48 -0.80
C LEU A 249 16.04 -14.69 -0.98
N LEU A 250 15.63 -14.96 -2.21
CA LEU A 250 14.68 -16.02 -2.54
C LEU A 250 15.28 -17.44 -2.45
N GLN A 251 16.60 -17.60 -2.59
CA GLN A 251 17.28 -18.88 -2.46
C GLN A 251 16.98 -19.60 -1.12
N ASN A 252 16.75 -18.85 -0.06
CA ASN A 252 16.50 -19.39 1.28
C ASN A 252 15.01 -19.62 1.60
N THR A 253 14.11 -19.37 0.63
CA THR A 253 12.65 -19.44 0.86
C THR A 253 12.00 -20.69 0.25
N GLY A 254 12.75 -21.49 -0.50
CA GLY A 254 12.21 -22.63 -1.25
C GLY A 254 11.39 -22.24 -2.49
N LEU A 255 11.37 -20.96 -2.86
CA LEU A 255 10.70 -20.45 -4.07
C LEU A 255 11.64 -20.60 -5.28
N SER A 256 11.08 -21.07 -6.40
CA SER A 256 11.78 -21.00 -7.68
C SER A 256 11.76 -19.57 -8.24
N VAL A 257 12.81 -19.18 -8.93
CA VAL A 257 12.96 -17.82 -9.47
C VAL A 257 13.16 -17.89 -10.96
N ARG A 258 12.34 -17.14 -11.71
CA ARG A 258 12.57 -16.82 -13.12
C ARG A 258 12.85 -15.34 -13.27
N VAL A 259 13.68 -15.00 -14.25
CA VAL A 259 13.94 -13.60 -14.62
C VAL A 259 13.44 -13.38 -16.02
N VAL A 260 12.64 -12.32 -16.19
CA VAL A 260 12.21 -11.81 -17.49
C VAL A 260 12.84 -10.43 -17.67
N VAL A 261 13.62 -10.30 -18.72
CA VAL A 261 14.21 -9.01 -19.11
C VAL A 261 13.29 -8.38 -20.16
N ILE A 262 12.81 -7.18 -19.85
CA ILE A 262 12.02 -6.39 -20.80
C ILE A 262 13.02 -5.64 -21.70
N PRO A 263 12.91 -5.77 -23.03
CA PRO A 263 13.83 -5.10 -23.95
C PRO A 263 13.67 -3.57 -23.93
#